data_6edbe35b1e31c174c238749de57f3464
#
_entry.id   6edbe35b1e31c174c238749de57f3464
#
_cell.length_a   1.000
_cell.length_b   1.000
_cell.length_c   1.000
_cell.angle_alpha   90.00
_cell.angle_beta   90.00
_cell.angle_gamma   90.00
#
_symmetry.space_group_name_H-M   'P 1'
#
loop_
_entity.id
_entity.type
_entity.pdbx_description
1 polymer ?
#
loop_
_entity_poly.entity_id
_entity_poly.type
_entity_poly.pdbx_seq_one_letter_code
_entity_poly.pdbx_strand_id
1 'polypeptide(L)' 'MARRTFARRFRQETGTSALAWLTLARIDWARELLETTAVPVEQVARLSGLGSPAAFRATFHRHVGTSPADYRATFKHP' A
#
# COMPACT_ATOMS: atom_id res chain seq x y z
N MET A 1 11.04 7.86 -9.21
CA MET A 1 10.29 8.88 -8.56
C MET A 1 10.14 8.60 -7.09
N ALA A 2 10.42 9.53 -6.33
CA ALA A 2 10.45 9.32 -4.90
C ALA A 2 9.07 9.43 -4.30
N ARG A 3 8.81 8.58 -3.30
CA ARG A 3 7.58 8.67 -2.54
C ARG A 3 7.45 10.03 -1.89
N ARG A 4 8.57 10.61 -1.53
CA ARG A 4 8.59 11.92 -0.93
C ARG A 4 7.97 12.97 -1.84
N THR A 5 8.31 12.91 -3.13
CA THR A 5 7.75 13.84 -4.10
C THR A 5 6.25 13.64 -4.23
N PHE A 6 5.82 12.38 -4.29
CA PHE A 6 4.39 12.08 -4.35
C PHE A 6 3.68 12.62 -3.12
N ALA A 7 4.25 12.39 -1.94
CA ALA A 7 3.60 12.79 -0.70
C ALA A 7 3.45 14.30 -0.61
N ARG A 8 4.49 15.04 -1.00
CA ARG A 8 4.43 16.49 -0.93
C ARG A 8 3.40 17.03 -1.89
N ARG A 9 3.40 16.52 -3.11
CA ARG A 9 2.45 16.97 -4.10
C ARG A 9 1.02 16.69 -3.66
N PHE A 10 0.79 15.51 -3.11
CA PHE A 10 -0.54 15.13 -2.66
C PHE A 10 -1.06 16.10 -1.62
N ARG A 11 -0.24 16.44 -0.63
CA ARG A 11 -0.67 17.37 0.41
C ARG A 11 -0.96 18.76 -0.15
N GLN A 12 -0.12 19.21 -1.05
CA GLN A 12 -0.26 20.56 -1.58
C GLN A 12 -1.50 20.70 -2.45
N GLU A 13 -1.84 19.67 -3.20
CA GLU A 13 -2.92 19.76 -4.15
C GLU A 13 -4.26 19.41 -3.58
N THR A 14 -4.30 18.50 -2.61
CA THR A 14 -5.58 18.01 -2.13
C THR A 14 -5.99 18.55 -0.78
N GLY A 15 -5.04 19.07 -0.03
CA GLY A 15 -5.34 19.49 1.34
C GLY A 15 -5.70 18.32 2.23
N THR A 16 -5.28 17.11 1.86
CA THR A 16 -5.63 15.91 2.58
C THR A 16 -5.00 15.92 3.97
N SER A 17 -5.71 15.35 4.94
CA SER A 17 -5.21 15.24 6.29
C SER A 17 -3.95 14.40 6.35
N ALA A 18 -3.17 14.60 7.42
CA ALA A 18 -1.95 13.82 7.62
C ALA A 18 -2.26 12.33 7.69
N LEU A 19 -3.39 11.97 8.29
CA LEU A 19 -3.75 10.56 8.41
C LEU A 19 -4.03 9.94 7.04
N ALA A 20 -4.77 10.64 6.21
CA ALA A 20 -5.07 10.12 4.87
C ALA A 20 -3.80 10.00 4.05
N TRP A 21 -2.92 10.99 4.15
CA TRP A 21 -1.64 10.93 3.46
C TRP A 21 -0.82 9.74 3.92
N LEU A 22 -0.81 9.50 5.23
CA LEU A 22 -0.04 8.39 5.77
C LEU A 22 -0.59 7.05 5.28
N THR A 23 -1.90 6.93 5.17
CA THR A 23 -2.50 5.71 4.66
C THR A 23 -2.02 5.43 3.24
N LEU A 24 -1.98 6.47 2.40
CA LEU A 24 -1.52 6.29 1.03
C LEU A 24 -0.04 5.92 0.97
N ALA A 25 0.77 6.49 1.85
CA ALA A 25 2.18 6.15 1.92
C ALA A 25 2.36 4.68 2.33
N ARG A 26 1.53 4.22 3.25
CA ARG A 26 1.59 2.83 3.70
C ARG A 26 1.11 1.87 2.62
N ILE A 27 0.11 2.26 1.85
CA ILE A 27 -0.35 1.46 0.72
C ILE A 27 0.79 1.33 -0.31
N ASP A 28 1.47 2.43 -0.58
CA ASP A 28 2.59 2.40 -1.51
C ASP A 28 3.69 1.46 -1.02
N TRP A 29 3.98 1.50 0.27
CA TRP A 29 4.97 0.60 0.88
C TRP A 29 4.53 -0.86 0.76
N ALA A 30 3.24 -1.14 1.00
CA ALA A 30 2.72 -2.49 0.87
C ALA A 30 2.84 -2.98 -0.57
N ARG A 31 2.55 -2.12 -1.54
CA ARG A 31 2.67 -2.49 -2.94
C ARG A 31 4.11 -2.89 -3.26
N GLU A 32 5.06 -2.12 -2.77
CA GLU A 32 6.45 -2.44 -3.02
C GLU A 32 6.83 -3.79 -2.44
N LEU A 33 6.38 -4.08 -1.23
CA LEU A 33 6.66 -5.37 -0.60
C LEU A 33 6.04 -6.52 -1.39
N LEU A 34 4.83 -6.31 -1.89
CA LEU A 34 4.16 -7.35 -2.66
C LEU A 34 4.85 -7.59 -4.01
N GLU A 35 5.42 -6.54 -4.59
CA GLU A 35 6.06 -6.63 -5.89
C GLU A 35 7.45 -7.24 -5.82
N THR A 36 8.19 -6.95 -4.75
CA THR A 36 9.61 -7.23 -4.73
C THR A 36 10.01 -8.32 -3.75
N THR A 37 9.10 -8.80 -2.91
CA THR A 37 9.46 -9.80 -1.91
C THR A 37 8.45 -10.94 -1.92
N ALA A 38 8.81 -12.03 -1.22
CA ALA A 38 7.90 -13.16 -1.02
C ALA A 38 7.30 -13.16 0.37
N VAL A 39 7.36 -12.03 1.08
CA VAL A 39 6.82 -11.92 2.42
C VAL A 39 5.33 -12.22 2.40
N PRO A 40 4.83 -13.06 3.32
CA PRO A 40 3.39 -13.39 3.34
C PRO A 40 2.53 -12.15 3.47
N VAL A 41 1.35 -12.21 2.88
CA VAL A 41 0.43 -11.07 2.88
C VAL A 41 0.13 -10.59 4.29
N GLU A 42 -0.05 -11.53 5.24
CA GLU A 42 -0.31 -11.13 6.62
C GLU A 42 0.84 -10.32 7.20
N GLN A 43 2.05 -10.66 6.82
CA GLN A 43 3.21 -9.94 7.31
C GLN A 43 3.35 -8.59 6.62
N VAL A 44 2.97 -8.51 5.36
CA VAL A 44 2.93 -7.23 4.66
C VAL A 44 1.98 -6.28 5.39
N ALA A 45 0.83 -6.80 5.83
CA ALA A 45 -0.12 -5.99 6.60
C ALA A 45 0.55 -5.40 7.83
N ARG A 46 1.30 -6.22 8.55
CA ARG A 46 1.96 -5.78 9.77
C ARG A 46 3.07 -4.79 9.48
N LEU A 47 3.89 -5.10 8.48
CA LEU A 47 5.04 -4.25 8.16
C LEU A 47 4.62 -2.89 7.62
N SER A 48 3.52 -2.85 6.88
CA SER A 48 3.06 -1.58 6.30
C SER A 48 2.31 -0.73 7.31
N GLY A 49 1.91 -1.31 8.45
CA GLY A 49 1.22 -0.54 9.47
C GLY A 49 -0.25 -0.30 9.19
N LEU A 50 -0.86 -1.11 8.35
CA LEU A 50 -2.26 -0.90 7.96
C LEU A 50 -3.26 -1.68 8.82
N GLY A 51 -2.80 -2.21 9.94
CA GLY A 51 -3.69 -2.85 10.88
C GLY A 51 -3.75 -4.35 10.72
N SER A 52 -4.89 -4.94 11.08
CA SER A 52 -5.06 -6.38 10.98
C SER A 52 -5.05 -6.82 9.52
N PRO A 53 -4.83 -8.11 9.26
CA PRO A 53 -4.88 -8.58 7.88
C PRO A 53 -6.21 -8.26 7.19
N ALA A 54 -7.32 -8.35 7.91
CA ALA A 54 -8.62 -8.04 7.32
C ALA A 54 -8.73 -6.55 6.98
N ALA A 55 -8.29 -5.68 7.90
CA ALA A 55 -8.32 -4.24 7.66
C ALA A 55 -7.39 -3.88 6.52
N PHE A 56 -6.22 -4.51 6.47
CA PHE A 56 -5.27 -4.27 5.41
C PHE A 56 -5.87 -4.63 4.05
N ARG A 57 -6.49 -5.80 3.95
CA ARG A 57 -7.07 -6.22 2.68
C ARG A 57 -8.16 -5.26 2.22
N ALA A 58 -8.99 -4.81 3.14
CA ALA A 58 -10.06 -3.87 2.79
C ALA A 58 -9.49 -2.54 2.31
N THR A 59 -8.51 -2.01 3.05
CA THR A 59 -7.92 -0.73 2.69
C THR A 59 -7.17 -0.83 1.37
N PHE A 60 -6.42 -1.91 1.20
CA PHE A 60 -5.66 -2.12 -0.03
C PHE A 60 -6.60 -2.19 -1.22
N HIS A 61 -7.67 -2.98 -1.10
CA HIS A 61 -8.62 -3.12 -2.20
C HIS A 61 -9.27 -1.77 -2.54
N ARG A 62 -9.59 -0.99 -1.53
CA ARG A 62 -10.23 0.29 -1.77
C ARG A 62 -9.32 1.24 -2.55
N HIS A 63 -8.02 1.22 -2.26
CA HIS A 63 -7.10 2.16 -2.89
C HIS A 63 -6.48 1.63 -4.18
N VAL A 64 -6.34 0.32 -4.30
CA VAL A 64 -5.62 -0.27 -5.44
C VAL A 64 -6.58 -0.92 -6.44
N GLY A 65 -7.74 -1.37 -5.99
CA GLY A 65 -8.74 -1.95 -6.85
C GLY A 65 -8.67 -3.46 -6.97
N THR A 66 -7.75 -4.10 -6.26
CA THR A 66 -7.63 -5.55 -6.28
C THR A 66 -7.09 -6.01 -4.93
N SER A 67 -7.20 -7.29 -4.64
CA SER A 67 -6.71 -7.82 -3.39
C SER A 67 -5.18 -7.86 -3.38
N PRO A 68 -4.55 -7.85 -2.20
CA PRO A 68 -3.10 -7.98 -2.15
C PRO A 68 -2.58 -9.26 -2.82
N ALA A 69 -3.29 -10.36 -2.65
CA ALA A 69 -2.87 -11.62 -3.25
C ALA A 69 -2.93 -11.56 -4.77
N ASP A 70 -4.03 -11.03 -5.30
CA ASP A 70 -4.16 -10.89 -6.74
C ASP A 70 -3.15 -9.90 -7.30
N TYR A 71 -2.91 -8.83 -6.57
CA TYR A 71 -1.93 -7.84 -6.97
C TYR A 71 -0.55 -8.47 -7.10
N ARG A 72 -0.17 -9.25 -6.08
CA ARG A 72 1.14 -9.93 -6.11
C ARG A 72 1.22 -10.90 -7.28
N ALA A 73 0.14 -11.61 -7.56
CA ALA A 73 0.14 -12.59 -8.64
C ALA A 73 0.47 -11.94 -9.99
N THR A 74 0.10 -10.69 -10.15
CA THR A 74 0.38 -9.96 -11.39
C THR A 74 1.88 -9.83 -11.62
N PHE A 75 2.68 -9.84 -10.57
CA PHE A 75 4.12 -9.66 -10.67
C PHE A 75 4.90 -10.96 -10.52
N LYS A 76 4.20 -12.09 -10.38
CA LYS A 76 4.87 -13.38 -10.32
C LYS A 76 5.07 -13.90 -11.71
N HIS A 77 6.26 -14.41 -11.96
CA HIS A 77 6.57 -14.96 -13.26
C HIS A 77 6.99 -16.40 -13.11
N PRO A 78 6.64 -17.23 -14.07
CA PRO A 78 7.06 -18.64 -14.07
C PRO A 78 8.55 -18.79 -14.02
#